data_c7f6f620e01ce0cffac8b4e099779432
#
_entry.id   c7f6f620e01ce0cffac8b4e099779432
#
_cell.length_a   1.000
_cell.length_b   1.000
_cell.length_c   1.000
_cell.angle_alpha   90.00
_cell.angle_beta   90.00
_cell.angle_gamma   90.00
#
_symmetry.space_group_name_H-M   'P 1'
#
loop_
_entity.id
_entity.type
_entity.pdbx_description
1 polymer ?
#
loop_
_entity_poly.entity_id
_entity_poly.type
_entity_poly.pdbx_seq_one_letter_code
_entity_poly.pdbx_strand_id
1 'polypeptide(L)'
;MTRNILIWPVLLALFAGCADTPVKPGNGEETLDQHLPLRLAVDMSPEDLALQTHNFYNLRAYYETYHWTEEGKLVRKAALTAFAPLVEQVLPREEMPEPDLIIKVRGRSVFNPMMQVWYVDVTATGYLPSGEEIASFKASSQVGGVLVFHEQALESTYVAAFQETGRKFLNSGTLSVVARQHSSD
;
A
#
# COMPACT_ATOMS: atom_id res chain seq x y z
N MET A 1 -59.75 43.83 -1.33
CA MET A 1 -58.99 43.47 -0.13
C MET A 1 -57.91 42.51 -0.56
N THR A 2 -56.76 43.05 -0.80
CA THR A 2 -55.52 42.40 -1.25
C THR A 2 -54.69 42.01 -0.06
N ARG A 3 -54.30 40.77 0.12
CA ARG A 3 -53.27 40.33 1.08
C ARG A 3 -52.33 39.31 0.46
N ASN A 4 -51.24 39.84 -0.03
CA ASN A 4 -49.85 39.41 0.08
C ASN A 4 -49.55 37.91 0.11
N ILE A 5 -49.14 37.44 -1.02
CA ILE A 5 -48.28 36.25 -1.22
C ILE A 5 -46.86 36.78 -1.39
N LEU A 6 -46.05 36.74 -0.35
CA LEU A 6 -44.68 37.20 -0.41
C LEU A 6 -43.85 36.50 0.69
N ILE A 7 -43.86 35.15 0.73
CA ILE A 7 -42.97 34.36 1.63
C ILE A 7 -42.61 33.06 0.91
N TRP A 8 -41.95 33.09 -0.25
CA TRP A 8 -41.44 31.85 -0.85
C TRP A 8 -40.24 32.03 -1.79
N PRO A 9 -39.24 32.86 -1.49
CA PRO A 9 -37.93 32.61 -2.11
C PRO A 9 -36.78 32.47 -1.12
N VAL A 10 -36.99 32.23 0.20
CA VAL A 10 -35.90 32.16 1.16
C VAL A 10 -35.47 30.74 1.52
N LEU A 11 -36.19 29.71 1.05
CA LEU A 11 -35.88 28.33 1.44
C LEU A 11 -35.09 27.53 0.39
N LEU A 12 -34.64 28.16 -0.69
CA LEU A 12 -33.90 27.47 -1.77
C LEU A 12 -32.39 27.77 -1.76
N ALA A 13 -31.89 28.50 -0.77
CA ALA A 13 -30.47 28.89 -0.69
C ALA A 13 -29.63 28.05 0.30
N LEU A 14 -30.17 26.98 0.89
CA LEU A 14 -29.47 26.19 1.92
C LEU A 14 -28.99 24.81 1.45
N PHE A 15 -29.10 24.47 0.17
CA PHE A 15 -28.58 23.21 -0.38
C PHE A 15 -27.38 23.39 -1.32
N ALA A 16 -26.76 24.55 -1.36
CA ALA A 16 -25.55 24.78 -2.14
C ALA A 16 -24.29 24.77 -1.24
N GLY A 17 -23.99 23.65 -0.61
CA GLY A 17 -22.85 23.65 0.28
C GLY A 17 -22.40 22.28 0.76
N CYS A 18 -22.17 21.37 -0.15
CA CYS A 18 -21.23 20.24 0.01
C CYS A 18 -20.95 19.69 -1.39
N ALA A 19 -20.38 20.53 -2.25
CA ALA A 19 -19.61 20.01 -3.34
C ALA A 19 -18.30 19.55 -2.71
N ASP A 20 -18.16 18.25 -2.45
CA ASP A 20 -16.88 17.61 -2.27
C ASP A 20 -16.02 18.02 -3.45
N THR A 21 -15.12 18.95 -3.22
CA THR A 21 -14.05 19.20 -4.17
C THR A 21 -13.32 17.89 -4.31
N PRO A 22 -13.26 17.28 -5.51
CA PRO A 22 -12.43 16.12 -5.72
C PRO A 22 -11.03 16.55 -5.30
N VAL A 23 -10.48 15.90 -4.27
CA VAL A 23 -9.08 16.04 -3.89
C VAL A 23 -8.32 15.68 -5.16
N LYS A 24 -7.82 16.71 -5.86
CA LYS A 24 -6.89 16.54 -6.95
C LYS A 24 -5.80 15.63 -6.40
N PRO A 25 -5.52 14.46 -7.00
CA PRO A 25 -4.32 13.73 -6.63
C PRO A 25 -3.19 14.74 -6.82
N GLY A 26 -2.48 15.05 -5.74
CA GLY A 26 -1.39 15.99 -5.76
C GLY A 26 -0.46 15.55 -6.87
N ASN A 27 -0.25 16.42 -7.87
CA ASN A 27 0.76 16.27 -8.91
C ASN A 27 2.15 16.48 -8.27
N GLY A 28 2.47 15.65 -7.32
CA GLY A 28 3.79 15.38 -6.78
C GLY A 28 4.21 14.02 -7.31
N GLU A 29 4.26 13.85 -8.63
CA GLU A 29 5.26 13.01 -9.24
C GLU A 29 6.61 13.69 -9.05
N GLU A 30 7.06 13.77 -7.78
CA GLU A 30 8.49 13.70 -7.54
C GLU A 30 8.92 12.36 -8.08
N THR A 31 9.44 12.40 -9.30
CA THR A 31 10.13 11.28 -9.91
C THR A 31 11.12 10.78 -8.87
N LEU A 32 10.90 9.54 -8.42
CA LEU A 32 11.83 8.80 -7.59
C LEU A 32 13.04 8.42 -8.45
N ASP A 33 13.73 9.44 -9.00
CA ASP A 33 14.93 9.29 -9.83
C ASP A 33 16.19 8.96 -9.00
N GLN A 34 16.05 8.67 -7.72
CA GLN A 34 17.14 8.17 -6.89
C GLN A 34 17.15 6.65 -6.89
N HIS A 35 17.69 6.09 -7.94
CA HIS A 35 18.07 4.68 -7.99
C HIS A 35 19.37 4.51 -7.17
N LEU A 36 19.27 3.95 -5.99
CA LEU A 36 20.40 3.79 -5.08
C LEU A 36 21.20 2.53 -5.44
N PRO A 37 22.55 2.57 -5.40
CA PRO A 37 23.39 1.42 -5.67
C PRO A 37 23.40 0.47 -4.47
N LEU A 38 22.25 -0.15 -4.21
CA LEU A 38 22.01 -1.06 -3.08
C LEU A 38 21.41 -2.38 -3.56
N ARG A 39 21.88 -3.48 -2.96
CA ARG A 39 21.25 -4.80 -3.07
C ARG A 39 20.34 -5.02 -1.86
N LEU A 40 19.04 -5.00 -2.10
CA LEU A 40 18.00 -5.09 -1.09
C LEU A 40 17.36 -6.47 -1.08
N ALA A 41 17.40 -7.16 0.05
CA ALA A 41 16.68 -8.40 0.26
C ALA A 41 15.33 -8.15 0.92
N VAL A 42 14.25 -8.66 0.32
CA VAL A 42 12.94 -8.71 0.97
C VAL A 42 12.82 -10.01 1.76
N ASP A 43 12.63 -9.87 3.07
CA ASP A 43 12.46 -10.97 4.02
C ASP A 43 11.03 -11.02 4.56
N MET A 44 10.55 -12.23 4.79
CA MET A 44 9.23 -12.49 5.35
C MET A 44 9.30 -13.70 6.27
N SER A 45 8.62 -13.65 7.43
CA SER A 45 8.54 -14.84 8.27
C SER A 45 7.82 -15.98 7.54
N PRO A 46 8.18 -17.23 7.81
CA PRO A 46 7.48 -18.38 7.22
C PRO A 46 5.98 -18.36 7.49
N GLU A 47 5.56 -17.87 8.65
CA GLU A 47 4.15 -17.74 9.05
C GLU A 47 3.43 -16.69 8.19
N ASP A 48 4.06 -15.52 7.99
CA ASP A 48 3.49 -14.46 7.14
C ASP A 48 3.46 -14.87 5.68
N LEU A 49 4.48 -15.62 5.21
CA LEU A 49 4.53 -16.13 3.84
C LEU A 49 3.46 -17.20 3.56
N ALA A 50 3.16 -18.04 4.56
CA ALA A 50 2.13 -19.07 4.47
C ALA A 50 0.71 -18.54 4.69
N LEU A 51 0.56 -17.24 4.95
CA LEU A 51 -0.74 -16.64 5.20
C LEU A 51 -1.68 -16.81 4.01
N GLN A 52 -2.85 -17.37 4.32
CA GLN A 52 -3.98 -17.46 3.40
C GLN A 52 -5.14 -16.65 3.95
N THR A 53 -5.76 -15.86 3.11
CA THR A 53 -6.96 -15.11 3.47
C THR A 53 -8.16 -15.68 2.73
N HIS A 54 -9.20 -15.91 3.49
CA HIS A 54 -10.47 -16.41 2.98
C HIS A 54 -11.45 -15.25 2.84
N ASN A 55 -11.85 -14.99 1.61
CA ASN A 55 -12.77 -13.92 1.31
C ASN A 55 -14.13 -14.49 0.88
N PHE A 56 -15.16 -14.08 1.61
CA PHE A 56 -16.53 -14.45 1.35
C PHE A 56 -17.24 -13.33 0.60
N TYR A 57 -17.77 -13.64 -0.57
CA TYR A 57 -18.60 -12.73 -1.35
C TYR A 57 -20.03 -13.25 -1.40
N ASN A 58 -20.96 -12.50 -0.83
CA ASN A 58 -22.38 -12.72 -1.02
C ASN A 58 -22.91 -11.74 -2.05
N LEU A 59 -22.82 -12.09 -3.33
CA LEU A 59 -23.47 -11.37 -4.40
C LEU A 59 -24.94 -11.79 -4.47
N ARG A 60 -25.81 -11.11 -3.69
CA ARG A 60 -27.27 -11.27 -3.71
C ARG A 60 -27.72 -12.73 -3.69
N ALA A 61 -27.67 -13.37 -2.53
CA ALA A 61 -28.42 -14.60 -2.17
C ALA A 61 -28.32 -15.84 -3.09
N TYR A 62 -27.66 -15.76 -4.24
CA TYR A 62 -27.65 -16.83 -5.24
C TYR A 62 -26.29 -17.46 -5.51
N TYR A 63 -25.20 -16.78 -5.19
CA TYR A 63 -23.86 -17.31 -5.41
C TYR A 63 -22.94 -17.00 -4.23
N GLU A 64 -22.70 -17.97 -3.40
CA GLU A 64 -21.63 -17.94 -2.39
C GLU A 64 -20.35 -18.33 -3.09
N THR A 65 -19.45 -17.39 -3.31
CA THR A 65 -18.15 -17.68 -3.88
C THR A 65 -17.08 -17.52 -2.79
N TYR A 66 -16.38 -18.61 -2.52
CA TYR A 66 -15.25 -18.64 -1.59
C TYR A 66 -13.97 -18.51 -2.40
N HIS A 67 -13.18 -17.51 -2.12
CA HIS A 67 -11.86 -17.34 -2.72
C HIS A 67 -10.79 -17.42 -1.65
N TRP A 68 -9.87 -18.34 -1.84
CA TRP A 68 -8.65 -18.42 -1.06
C TRP A 68 -7.56 -17.63 -1.79
N THR A 69 -6.95 -16.68 -1.10
CA THR A 69 -5.82 -15.92 -1.61
C THR A 69 -4.59 -16.29 -0.81
N GLU A 70 -3.51 -16.66 -1.50
CA GLU A 70 -2.18 -16.81 -0.89
C GLU A 70 -1.61 -15.44 -0.55
N GLU A 71 -2.18 -14.80 0.45
CA GLU A 71 -1.92 -13.40 0.78
C GLU A 71 -0.45 -13.15 1.07
N GLY A 72 0.24 -14.07 1.76
CA GLY A 72 1.66 -13.94 2.03
C GLY A 72 2.52 -13.85 0.78
N LYS A 73 2.24 -14.68 -0.23
CA LYS A 73 2.96 -14.63 -1.52
C LYS A 73 2.67 -13.32 -2.27
N LEU A 74 1.43 -12.86 -2.22
CA LEU A 74 1.01 -11.62 -2.85
C LEU A 74 1.66 -10.40 -2.19
N VAL A 75 1.73 -10.37 -0.85
CA VAL A 75 2.43 -9.33 -0.09
C VAL A 75 3.92 -9.28 -0.47
N ARG A 76 4.60 -10.43 -0.52
CA ARG A 76 6.01 -10.50 -0.92
C ARG A 76 6.22 -9.99 -2.34
N LYS A 77 5.41 -10.44 -3.30
CA LYS A 77 5.45 -10.00 -4.69
C LYS A 77 5.26 -8.48 -4.81
N ALA A 78 4.28 -7.94 -4.10
CA ALA A 78 4.00 -6.51 -4.09
C ALA A 78 5.16 -5.69 -3.49
N ALA A 79 5.79 -6.17 -2.42
CA ALA A 79 6.96 -5.53 -1.84
C ALA A 79 8.14 -5.50 -2.82
N LEU A 80 8.46 -6.65 -3.47
CA LEU A 80 9.50 -6.70 -4.50
C LEU A 80 9.24 -5.70 -5.63
N THR A 81 8.00 -5.63 -6.12
CA THR A 81 7.59 -4.69 -7.17
C THR A 81 7.74 -3.24 -6.72
N ALA A 82 7.36 -2.93 -5.48
CA ALA A 82 7.37 -1.56 -4.96
C ALA A 82 8.77 -1.03 -4.68
N PHE A 83 9.70 -1.88 -4.24
CA PHE A 83 11.07 -1.48 -3.94
C PHE A 83 12.01 -1.51 -5.16
N ALA A 84 11.67 -2.26 -6.23
CA ALA A 84 12.51 -2.39 -7.43
C ALA A 84 12.95 -1.05 -8.05
N PRO A 85 12.12 -0.01 -8.15
CA PRO A 85 12.55 1.26 -8.74
C PRO A 85 13.48 2.09 -7.84
N LEU A 86 13.67 1.70 -6.57
CA LEU A 86 14.44 2.49 -5.59
C LEU A 86 15.90 2.06 -5.49
N VAL A 87 16.23 0.83 -5.90
CA VAL A 87 17.54 0.21 -5.66
C VAL A 87 18.01 -0.57 -6.88
N GLU A 88 19.32 -0.81 -6.96
CA GLU A 88 19.95 -1.52 -8.08
C GLU A 88 19.45 -2.96 -8.24
N GLN A 89 19.24 -3.65 -7.12
CA GLN A 89 18.74 -5.01 -7.11
C GLN A 89 17.81 -5.24 -5.92
N VAL A 90 16.67 -5.89 -6.17
CA VAL A 90 15.78 -6.38 -5.11
C VAL A 90 15.39 -7.83 -5.40
N LEU A 91 15.59 -8.69 -4.41
CA LEU A 91 15.28 -10.13 -4.50
C LEU A 91 14.70 -10.62 -3.16
N PRO A 92 14.04 -11.79 -3.17
CA PRO A 92 13.73 -12.51 -1.93
C PRO A 92 15.01 -12.81 -1.14
N ARG A 93 14.92 -12.84 0.19
CA ARG A 93 16.09 -13.07 1.07
C ARG A 93 16.84 -14.36 0.76
N GLU A 94 16.12 -15.41 0.42
CA GLU A 94 16.67 -16.72 0.05
C GLU A 94 17.46 -16.72 -1.26
N GLU A 95 17.25 -15.74 -2.13
CA GLU A 95 17.92 -15.58 -3.42
C GLU A 95 19.06 -14.56 -3.37
N MET A 96 19.24 -13.87 -2.23
CA MET A 96 20.27 -12.85 -2.04
C MET A 96 21.13 -13.15 -0.79
N PRO A 97 22.22 -13.93 -0.93
CA PRO A 97 23.04 -14.35 0.21
C PRO A 97 23.74 -13.16 0.91
N GLU A 98 24.14 -12.15 0.16
CA GLU A 98 24.88 -10.98 0.63
C GLU A 98 24.15 -9.67 0.30
N PRO A 99 23.05 -9.34 0.97
CA PRO A 99 22.38 -8.06 0.79
C PRO A 99 23.11 -6.94 1.50
N ASP A 100 22.97 -5.73 1.01
CA ASP A 100 23.43 -4.52 1.69
C ASP A 100 22.37 -4.06 2.72
N LEU A 101 21.10 -4.40 2.45
CA LEU A 101 19.95 -4.10 3.31
C LEU A 101 18.95 -5.24 3.26
N ILE A 102 18.36 -5.56 4.40
CA ILE A 102 17.27 -6.52 4.52
C ILE A 102 16.01 -5.74 4.94
N ILE A 103 14.93 -5.84 4.16
CA ILE A 103 13.63 -5.29 4.57
C ILE A 103 12.70 -6.43 4.92
N LYS A 104 12.35 -6.54 6.21
CA LYS A 104 11.30 -7.44 6.66
C LYS A 104 9.94 -6.80 6.41
N VAL A 105 9.09 -7.53 5.69
CA VAL A 105 7.77 -7.05 5.31
C VAL A 105 6.66 -7.88 5.93
N ARG A 106 5.56 -7.20 6.24
CA ARG A 106 4.29 -7.80 6.66
C ARG A 106 3.16 -7.06 6.00
N GLY A 107 2.09 -7.75 5.69
CA GLY A 107 0.87 -7.15 5.14
C GLY A 107 -0.37 -7.89 5.63
N ARG A 108 -1.47 -7.16 5.73
CA ARG A 108 -2.79 -7.70 6.04
C ARG A 108 -3.83 -6.95 5.24
N SER A 109 -4.80 -7.68 4.75
CA SER A 109 -5.95 -7.09 4.08
C SER A 109 -7.25 -7.40 4.81
N VAL A 110 -8.19 -6.48 4.69
CA VAL A 110 -9.56 -6.64 5.18
C VAL A 110 -10.51 -6.15 4.11
N PHE A 111 -11.46 -6.99 3.73
CA PHE A 111 -12.55 -6.60 2.83
C PHE A 111 -13.76 -6.13 3.62
N ASN A 112 -14.28 -4.96 3.28
CA ASN A 112 -15.56 -4.48 3.78
C ASN A 112 -16.64 -4.73 2.72
N PRO A 113 -17.51 -5.73 2.90
CA PRO A 113 -18.49 -6.11 1.89
C PRO A 113 -19.61 -5.08 1.73
N MET A 114 -19.90 -4.28 2.75
CA MET A 114 -20.94 -3.24 2.67
C MET A 114 -20.49 -2.05 1.83
N MET A 115 -19.22 -1.68 1.94
CA MET A 115 -18.62 -0.58 1.18
C MET A 115 -17.95 -1.04 -0.10
N GLN A 116 -17.79 -2.36 -0.28
CA GLN A 116 -17.05 -2.95 -1.40
C GLN A 116 -15.62 -2.39 -1.51
N VAL A 117 -14.95 -2.29 -0.36
CA VAL A 117 -13.62 -1.70 -0.24
C VAL A 117 -12.67 -2.72 0.39
N TRP A 118 -11.50 -2.88 -0.23
CA TRP A 118 -10.34 -3.52 0.36
C TRP A 118 -9.52 -2.48 1.10
N TYR A 119 -9.17 -2.80 2.32
CA TYR A 119 -8.19 -2.07 3.13
C TYR A 119 -6.95 -2.94 3.25
N VAL A 120 -5.80 -2.32 3.08
CA VAL A 120 -4.49 -2.97 3.18
C VAL A 120 -3.63 -2.18 4.15
N ASP A 121 -3.04 -2.88 5.12
CA ASP A 121 -2.05 -2.36 6.03
C ASP A 121 -0.73 -3.11 5.82
N VAL A 122 0.37 -2.37 5.68
CA VAL A 122 1.70 -2.94 5.55
C VAL A 122 2.66 -2.37 6.57
N THR A 123 3.66 -3.17 6.93
CA THR A 123 4.82 -2.75 7.71
C THR A 123 6.07 -3.20 6.96
N ALA A 124 7.04 -2.31 6.86
CA ALA A 124 8.36 -2.59 6.33
C ALA A 124 9.42 -2.12 7.35
N THR A 125 10.27 -3.04 7.80
CA THR A 125 11.33 -2.77 8.77
C THR A 125 12.67 -3.12 8.16
N GLY A 126 13.57 -2.13 8.11
CA GLY A 126 14.92 -2.26 7.55
C GLY A 126 15.92 -2.73 8.59
N TYR A 127 16.78 -3.66 8.20
CA TYR A 127 17.86 -4.21 8.99
C TYR A 127 19.17 -4.20 8.20
N LEU A 128 20.26 -3.86 8.85
CA LEU A 128 21.60 -4.14 8.32
C LEU A 128 21.86 -5.65 8.29
N PRO A 129 22.83 -6.13 7.48
CA PRO A 129 23.25 -7.54 7.51
C PRO A 129 23.72 -8.02 8.90
N SER A 130 24.17 -7.11 9.76
CA SER A 130 24.49 -7.37 11.17
C SER A 130 23.28 -7.76 12.03
N GLY A 131 22.06 -7.53 11.55
CA GLY A 131 20.82 -7.71 12.29
C GLY A 131 20.36 -6.45 13.05
N GLU A 132 21.07 -5.32 12.94
CA GLU A 132 20.67 -4.06 13.53
C GLU A 132 19.46 -3.46 12.78
N GLU A 133 18.40 -3.10 13.51
CA GLU A 133 17.25 -2.40 12.97
C GLU A 133 17.58 -0.92 12.74
N ILE A 134 17.35 -0.44 11.53
CA ILE A 134 17.67 0.94 11.16
C ILE A 134 16.44 1.85 11.03
N ALA A 135 15.30 1.29 10.66
CA ALA A 135 14.04 2.03 10.58
C ALA A 135 12.85 1.07 10.40
N SER A 136 11.66 1.53 10.82
CA SER A 136 10.41 0.80 10.60
C SER A 136 9.30 1.76 10.19
N PHE A 137 8.61 1.45 9.08
CA PHE A 137 7.54 2.28 8.56
C PHE A 137 6.28 1.47 8.31
N LYS A 138 5.14 2.12 8.54
CA LYS A 138 3.81 1.58 8.24
C LYS A 138 3.12 2.46 7.20
N ALA A 139 2.33 1.82 6.36
CA ALA A 139 1.44 2.50 5.42
C ALA A 139 0.16 1.69 5.23
N SER A 140 -0.88 2.40 4.81
CA SER A 140 -2.18 1.82 4.51
C SER A 140 -2.62 2.30 3.13
N SER A 141 -3.35 1.44 2.42
CA SER A 141 -3.96 1.79 1.14
C SER A 141 -5.35 1.15 1.05
N GLN A 142 -6.16 1.64 0.14
CA GLN A 142 -7.49 1.08 -0.10
C GLN A 142 -7.86 1.14 -1.57
N VAL A 143 -8.68 0.19 -2.00
CA VAL A 143 -9.33 0.20 -3.31
C VAL A 143 -10.81 -0.10 -3.15
N GLY A 144 -11.64 0.75 -3.73
CA GLY A 144 -13.11 0.63 -3.69
C GLY A 144 -13.70 0.26 -5.05
N GLY A 145 -15.03 -0.02 -5.04
CA GLY A 145 -15.78 -0.34 -6.26
C GLY A 145 -15.54 -1.75 -6.81
N VAL A 146 -14.94 -2.63 -6.03
CA VAL A 146 -14.62 -4.01 -6.43
C VAL A 146 -15.85 -4.88 -6.22
N LEU A 147 -16.66 -5.06 -7.26
CA LEU A 147 -17.85 -5.93 -7.23
C LEU A 147 -17.49 -7.42 -7.22
N VAL A 148 -16.32 -7.77 -7.72
CA VAL A 148 -15.78 -9.12 -7.80
C VAL A 148 -14.35 -9.07 -7.32
N PHE A 149 -13.93 -10.11 -6.56
CA PHE A 149 -12.54 -10.21 -6.15
C PHE A 149 -11.62 -10.29 -7.37
N HIS A 150 -10.72 -9.33 -7.44
CA HIS A 150 -9.62 -9.35 -8.37
C HIS A 150 -8.32 -9.35 -7.58
N GLU A 151 -7.62 -10.47 -7.59
CA GLU A 151 -6.29 -10.59 -6.96
C GLU A 151 -5.35 -9.47 -7.42
N GLN A 152 -5.45 -9.08 -8.69
CA GLN A 152 -4.70 -7.97 -9.25
C GLN A 152 -5.02 -6.61 -8.58
N ALA A 153 -6.28 -6.36 -8.20
CA ALA A 153 -6.66 -5.14 -7.50
C ALA A 153 -6.08 -5.13 -6.08
N LEU A 154 -6.08 -6.27 -5.40
CA LEU A 154 -5.46 -6.42 -4.09
C LEU A 154 -3.93 -6.28 -4.19
N GLU A 155 -3.29 -6.89 -5.18
CA GLU A 155 -1.86 -6.75 -5.45
C GLU A 155 -1.47 -5.29 -5.66
N SER A 156 -2.18 -4.56 -6.54
CA SER A 156 -1.90 -3.15 -6.81
C SER A 156 -2.08 -2.28 -5.57
N THR A 157 -3.01 -2.63 -4.69
CA THR A 157 -3.23 -1.92 -3.41
C THR A 157 -2.06 -2.15 -2.46
N TYR A 158 -1.53 -3.38 -2.38
CA TYR A 158 -0.31 -3.68 -1.62
C TYR A 158 0.91 -2.95 -2.19
N VAL A 159 1.07 -2.93 -3.53
CA VAL A 159 2.15 -2.19 -4.20
C VAL A 159 2.10 -0.71 -3.81
N ALA A 160 0.93 -0.07 -3.87
CA ALA A 160 0.76 1.34 -3.48
C ALA A 160 1.14 1.58 -2.01
N ALA A 161 0.73 0.69 -1.10
CA ALA A 161 1.10 0.79 0.32
C ALA A 161 2.61 0.63 0.53
N PHE A 162 3.27 -0.34 -0.14
CA PHE A 162 4.72 -0.50 -0.03
C PHE A 162 5.50 0.64 -0.70
N GLN A 163 5.02 1.21 -1.80
CA GLN A 163 5.62 2.41 -2.38
C GLN A 163 5.62 3.58 -1.39
N GLU A 164 4.57 3.71 -0.59
CA GLU A 164 4.54 4.72 0.47
C GLU A 164 5.57 4.43 1.57
N THR A 165 5.78 3.16 1.97
CA THR A 165 6.87 2.83 2.90
C THR A 165 8.23 3.11 2.28
N GLY A 166 8.43 2.81 1.00
CA GLY A 166 9.66 3.12 0.25
C GLY A 166 9.98 4.62 0.25
N ARG A 167 8.98 5.47 -0.01
CA ARG A 167 9.10 6.93 0.11
C ARG A 167 9.52 7.37 1.51
N LYS A 168 8.96 6.76 2.55
CA LYS A 168 9.35 7.06 3.94
C LYS A 168 10.80 6.67 4.22
N PHE A 169 11.28 5.53 3.72
CA PHE A 169 12.69 5.14 3.80
C PHE A 169 13.61 6.14 3.10
N LEU A 170 13.26 6.61 1.89
CA LEU A 170 14.03 7.63 1.18
C LEU A 170 14.05 8.96 1.94
N ASN A 171 12.87 9.46 2.36
CA ASN A 171 12.73 10.74 3.04
C ASN A 171 13.39 10.77 4.42
N SER A 172 13.49 9.64 5.10
CA SER A 172 14.25 9.51 6.37
C SER A 172 15.77 9.59 6.18
N GLY A 173 16.25 9.50 4.94
CA GLY A 173 17.68 9.41 4.63
C GLY A 173 18.31 8.06 4.95
N THR A 174 17.56 7.10 5.49
CA THR A 174 18.06 5.80 5.92
C THR A 174 18.75 5.05 4.77
N LEU A 175 18.09 4.95 3.61
CA LEU A 175 18.67 4.27 2.44
C LEU A 175 19.94 4.97 1.93
N SER A 176 19.96 6.29 1.95
CA SER A 176 21.13 7.07 1.50
C SER A 176 22.33 6.92 2.44
N VAL A 177 22.10 6.69 3.72
CA VAL A 177 23.19 6.41 4.69
C VAL A 177 23.81 5.05 4.40
N VAL A 178 22.98 4.01 4.23
CA VAL A 178 23.46 2.65 3.89
C VAL A 178 24.21 2.65 2.57
N ALA A 179 23.67 3.32 1.52
CA ALA A 179 24.34 3.42 0.23
C ALA A 179 25.73 4.07 0.29
N ARG A 180 25.89 5.11 1.11
CA ARG A 180 27.20 5.78 1.29
C ARG A 180 28.23 4.92 2.01
N GLN A 181 27.81 4.12 2.97
CA GLN A 181 28.70 3.20 3.68
C GLN A 181 29.28 2.15 2.73
N HIS A 182 28.46 1.60 1.83
CA HIS A 182 28.89 0.63 0.82
C HIS A 182 29.78 1.20 -0.29
N SER A 183 29.65 2.47 -0.62
CA SER A 183 30.48 3.10 -1.65
C SER A 183 31.89 3.48 -1.15
N SER A 184 32.16 3.27 0.14
CA SER A 184 33.42 3.66 0.80
C SER A 184 34.34 2.48 1.10
N ASP A 185 33.89 1.25 0.90
CA ASP A 185 34.63 -0.01 1.01
C ASP A 185 35.02 -0.55 -0.39
#